data_5dd47d3fb43c8dd1bd395db6f8c05eda
#
_entry.id   5dd47d3fb43c8dd1bd395db6f8c05eda
#
_cell.length_a   1.000
_cell.length_b   1.000
_cell.length_c   1.000
_cell.angle_alpha   90.00
_cell.angle_beta   90.00
_cell.angle_gamma   90.00
#
_symmetry.space_group_name_H-M   'P 1'
#
loop_
_entity.id
_entity.type
_entity.pdbx_description
1 polymer ?
#
loop_
_entity_poly.entity_id
_entity_poly.type
_entity_poly.pdbx_seq_one_letter_code
_entity_poly.pdbx_strand_id
1 'polypeptide(L)'
;MSEINRKNRSIIYILSILHLLCDLVCVFKVMQVLSNMYILDHTLIFILYNGIAFLLQPVAGIIVDKFRKEKLMLITSILFIILGATFNNLILSCVFLGLTNQLFHVVGGKICTNFSTNKAWHLGLFVSLGAVGLMLGSNFSNCTFLFIVPIIFYSVLIILVCLLYKEEKIIQIELPVDKIKVSKKIFAVIFLVLVVFIRSFVGKIIHYDFEMNITFIVLLGISSAFGKFIGGVLKDLFESMKVIFISLILCGIILIFLDNIFILMLLGTILINISMPITLFELNKINPKHEGLNFGLLAAALFPGVALGLIYEYEIISYSIFVVIAMLLSIYGIYYVMRVNKCGK
;
A
#
# COMPACT_ATOMS: atom_id res chain seq x y z
N MET A 1 10.99 -14.90 -25.24
CA MET A 1 10.27 -13.97 -24.37
C MET A 1 10.00 -12.73 -25.18
N SER A 2 8.74 -12.35 -25.45
CA SER A 2 8.43 -11.26 -26.37
C SER A 2 8.96 -9.92 -25.86
N GLU A 3 9.35 -9.04 -26.78
CA GLU A 3 9.86 -7.69 -26.50
C GLU A 3 8.88 -6.86 -25.65
N ILE A 4 7.57 -7.04 -25.86
CA ILE A 4 6.48 -6.47 -25.08
C ILE A 4 6.57 -6.88 -23.60
N ASN A 5 6.85 -8.16 -23.29
CA ASN A 5 7.01 -8.62 -21.92
C ASN A 5 8.23 -7.99 -21.22
N ARG A 6 9.31 -7.74 -21.95
CA ARG A 6 10.51 -7.09 -21.42
C ARG A 6 10.25 -5.63 -21.08
N LYS A 7 9.58 -4.91 -21.98
CA LYS A 7 9.22 -3.49 -21.79
C LYS A 7 8.28 -3.28 -20.60
N ASN A 8 7.25 -4.12 -20.47
CA ASN A 8 6.29 -4.05 -19.36
C ASN A 8 6.97 -4.28 -18.01
N ARG A 9 7.92 -5.23 -17.93
CA ARG A 9 8.71 -5.44 -16.71
C ARG A 9 9.56 -4.23 -16.35
N SER A 10 10.21 -3.61 -17.32
CA SER A 10 10.99 -2.39 -17.07
C SER A 10 10.13 -1.28 -16.48
N ILE A 11 8.90 -1.08 -16.98
CA ILE A 11 7.96 -0.09 -16.45
C ILE A 11 7.59 -0.43 -15.00
N ILE A 12 7.34 -1.70 -14.67
CA ILE A 12 7.05 -2.12 -13.28
C ILE A 12 8.21 -1.79 -12.35
N TYR A 13 9.45 -2.08 -12.73
CA TYR A 13 10.63 -1.74 -11.93
C TYR A 13 10.74 -0.23 -11.70
N ILE A 14 10.55 0.57 -12.75
CA ILE A 14 10.62 2.03 -12.64
C ILE A 14 9.49 2.55 -11.74
N LEU A 15 8.24 2.05 -11.90
CA LEU A 15 7.12 2.44 -11.03
C LEU A 15 7.34 2.03 -9.58
N SER A 16 8.01 0.91 -9.32
CA SER A 16 8.35 0.48 -7.97
C SER A 16 9.38 1.41 -7.32
N ILE A 17 10.40 1.84 -8.07
CA ILE A 17 11.35 2.87 -7.61
C ILE A 17 10.64 4.21 -7.39
N LEU A 18 9.75 4.60 -8.31
CA LEU A 18 8.95 5.81 -8.16
C LEU A 18 8.07 5.78 -6.91
N HIS A 19 7.56 4.61 -6.52
CA HIS A 19 6.79 4.45 -5.28
C HIS A 19 7.64 4.76 -4.05
N LEU A 20 8.89 4.24 -4.03
CA LEU A 20 9.85 4.59 -2.98
C LEU A 20 10.10 6.09 -2.92
N LEU A 21 10.37 6.73 -4.07
CA LEU A 21 10.68 8.16 -4.13
C LEU A 21 9.49 9.03 -3.74
N CYS A 22 8.28 8.66 -4.17
CA CYS A 22 7.05 9.37 -3.83
C CYS A 22 6.81 9.39 -2.32
N ASP A 23 6.81 8.20 -1.70
CA ASP A 23 6.58 8.06 -0.27
C ASP A 23 7.70 8.72 0.56
N LEU A 24 8.96 8.58 0.11
CA LEU A 24 10.09 9.22 0.75
C LEU A 24 9.92 10.74 0.80
N VAL A 25 9.69 11.39 -0.36
CA VAL A 25 9.60 12.85 -0.44
C VAL A 25 8.38 13.38 0.31
N CYS A 26 7.21 12.74 0.12
CA CYS A 26 5.98 13.19 0.75
C CYS A 26 6.08 13.11 2.28
N VAL A 27 6.53 11.97 2.80
CA VAL A 27 6.64 11.77 4.25
C VAL A 27 7.77 12.59 4.85
N PHE A 28 8.92 12.68 4.17
CA PHE A 28 10.03 13.53 4.59
C PHE A 28 9.57 14.97 4.86
N LYS A 29 8.86 15.58 3.90
CA LYS A 29 8.37 16.96 4.05
C LYS A 29 7.31 17.08 5.14
N VAL A 30 6.38 16.14 5.24
CA VAL A 30 5.36 16.11 6.30
C VAL A 30 6.02 16.04 7.68
N MET A 31 7.04 15.19 7.86
CA MET A 31 7.79 15.10 9.12
C MET A 31 8.55 16.38 9.45
N GLN A 32 9.13 17.06 8.44
CA GLN A 32 9.71 18.41 8.65
C GLN A 32 8.66 19.43 9.07
N VAL A 33 7.46 19.38 8.49
CA VAL A 33 6.34 20.25 8.88
C VAL A 33 5.99 20.01 10.34
N LEU A 34 5.79 18.74 10.72
CA LEU A 34 5.43 18.36 12.09
C LEU A 34 6.50 18.78 13.11
N SER A 35 7.78 18.64 12.79
CA SER A 35 8.87 19.04 13.72
C SER A 35 8.91 20.54 14.05
N ASN A 36 8.27 21.37 13.23
CA ASN A 36 8.25 22.82 13.38
C ASN A 36 6.91 23.37 13.92
N MET A 37 5.98 22.50 14.36
CA MET A 37 4.65 22.88 14.83
C MET A 37 4.42 22.54 16.29
N TYR A 38 3.41 23.17 16.90
CA TYR A 38 2.94 22.80 18.25
C TYR A 38 2.20 21.46 18.20
N ILE A 39 2.24 20.71 19.31
CA ILE A 39 1.67 19.34 19.40
C ILE A 39 0.19 19.26 18.98
N LEU A 40 -0.62 20.28 19.29
CA LEU A 40 -2.04 20.32 18.90
C LEU A 40 -2.25 20.31 17.38
N ASP A 41 -1.31 20.90 16.63
CA ASP A 41 -1.39 20.98 15.16
C ASP A 41 -0.93 19.69 14.48
N HIS A 42 -0.17 18.84 15.19
CA HIS A 42 0.31 17.55 14.65
C HIS A 42 -0.85 16.65 14.22
N THR A 43 -1.91 16.56 15.03
CA THR A 43 -3.09 15.74 14.71
C THR A 43 -3.80 16.26 13.48
N LEU A 44 -3.94 17.57 13.34
CA LEU A 44 -4.57 18.18 12.16
C LEU A 44 -3.79 17.87 10.89
N ILE A 45 -2.48 18.09 10.89
CA ILE A 45 -1.60 17.80 9.74
C ILE A 45 -1.60 16.32 9.40
N PHE A 46 -1.54 15.44 10.42
CA PHE A 46 -1.60 14.00 10.23
C PHE A 46 -2.92 13.57 9.55
N ILE A 47 -4.06 14.08 10.02
CA ILE A 47 -5.37 13.79 9.45
C ILE A 47 -5.49 14.38 8.05
N LEU A 48 -5.06 15.62 7.84
CA LEU A 48 -5.13 16.30 6.56
C LEU A 48 -4.33 15.56 5.47
N TYR A 49 -3.04 15.31 5.75
CA TYR A 49 -2.18 14.62 4.79
C TYR A 49 -2.68 13.20 4.49
N ASN A 50 -2.88 12.39 5.53
CA ASN A 50 -3.29 11.00 5.34
C ASN A 50 -4.72 10.87 4.80
N GLY A 51 -5.61 11.79 5.16
CA GLY A 51 -6.95 11.87 4.59
C GLY A 51 -6.92 12.08 3.07
N ILE A 52 -6.13 13.03 2.60
CA ILE A 52 -5.97 13.27 1.15
C ILE A 52 -5.20 12.12 0.49
N ALA A 53 -4.07 11.72 1.06
CA ALA A 53 -3.18 10.72 0.51
C ALA A 53 -3.82 9.33 0.38
N PHE A 54 -4.68 8.94 1.33
CA PHE A 54 -5.24 7.58 1.42
C PHE A 54 -6.76 7.54 1.26
N LEU A 55 -7.56 8.28 2.06
CA LEU A 55 -9.01 8.16 2.03
C LEU A 55 -9.64 8.58 0.70
N LEU A 56 -9.02 9.51 -0.02
CA LEU A 56 -9.52 9.95 -1.32
C LEU A 56 -9.02 9.08 -2.49
N GLN A 57 -8.18 8.09 -2.28
CA GLN A 57 -7.69 7.21 -3.36
C GLN A 57 -8.80 6.47 -4.11
N PRO A 58 -9.90 5.98 -3.50
CA PRO A 58 -11.00 5.37 -4.25
C PRO A 58 -11.62 6.32 -5.27
N VAL A 59 -11.77 7.61 -4.91
CA VAL A 59 -12.28 8.65 -5.83
C VAL A 59 -11.32 8.86 -6.99
N ALA A 60 -10.02 9.01 -6.71
CA ALA A 60 -9.00 9.08 -7.75
C ALA A 60 -9.01 7.81 -8.64
N GLY A 61 -9.22 6.63 -8.04
CA GLY A 61 -9.31 5.36 -8.75
C GLY A 61 -10.44 5.33 -9.77
N ILE A 62 -11.63 5.78 -9.38
CA ILE A 62 -12.77 5.92 -10.29
C ILE A 62 -12.44 6.88 -11.44
N ILE A 63 -11.81 8.01 -11.15
CA ILE A 63 -11.41 8.99 -12.16
C ILE A 63 -10.40 8.39 -13.13
N VAL A 64 -9.37 7.73 -12.62
CA VAL A 64 -8.32 7.08 -13.45
C VAL A 64 -8.91 5.97 -14.32
N ASP A 65 -9.81 5.14 -13.77
CA ASP A 65 -10.44 4.05 -14.52
C ASP A 65 -11.39 4.57 -15.59
N LYS A 66 -12.09 5.68 -15.32
CA LYS A 66 -13.04 6.29 -16.27
C LYS A 66 -12.33 7.02 -17.41
N PHE A 67 -11.35 7.87 -17.11
CA PHE A 67 -10.74 8.74 -18.10
C PHE A 67 -9.56 8.12 -18.84
N ARG A 68 -8.87 7.14 -18.22
CA ARG A 68 -7.71 6.43 -18.81
C ARG A 68 -6.62 7.35 -19.34
N LYS A 69 -6.35 8.42 -18.61
CA LYS A 69 -5.29 9.41 -18.93
C LYS A 69 -4.14 9.30 -17.92
N GLU A 70 -3.59 8.10 -17.80
CA GLU A 70 -2.57 7.76 -16.81
C GLU A 70 -1.34 8.65 -16.93
N LYS A 71 -0.90 8.97 -18.15
CA LYS A 71 0.27 9.85 -18.39
C LYS A 71 0.02 11.26 -17.87
N LEU A 72 -1.14 11.84 -18.17
CA LEU A 72 -1.49 13.17 -17.70
C LEU A 72 -1.48 13.23 -16.18
N MET A 73 -2.04 12.22 -15.54
CA MET A 73 -2.12 12.15 -14.07
C MET A 73 -0.75 11.95 -13.43
N LEU A 74 0.15 11.16 -14.04
CA LEU A 74 1.54 11.05 -13.61
C LEU A 74 2.29 12.39 -13.73
N ILE A 75 2.11 13.11 -14.84
CA ILE A 75 2.72 14.44 -15.04
C ILE A 75 2.15 15.44 -14.02
N THR A 76 0.85 15.39 -13.74
CA THR A 76 0.22 16.22 -12.69
C THR A 76 0.81 15.94 -11.31
N SER A 77 1.19 14.68 -11.01
CA SER A 77 1.85 14.36 -9.74
C SER A 77 3.24 15.00 -9.60
N ILE A 78 3.98 15.24 -10.72
CA ILE A 78 5.24 16.00 -10.70
C ILE A 78 4.97 17.46 -10.31
N LEU A 79 3.95 18.07 -10.90
CA LEU A 79 3.58 19.44 -10.55
C LEU A 79 3.24 19.55 -9.05
N PHE A 80 2.44 18.63 -8.55
CA PHE A 80 2.01 18.66 -7.15
C PHE A 80 3.15 18.38 -6.16
N ILE A 81 4.11 17.48 -6.47
CA ILE A 81 5.25 17.25 -5.58
C ILE A 81 6.15 18.49 -5.51
N ILE A 82 6.35 19.19 -6.63
CA ILE A 82 7.13 20.43 -6.66
C ILE A 82 6.42 21.52 -5.87
N LEU A 83 5.11 21.72 -6.08
CA LEU A 83 4.32 22.69 -5.31
C LEU A 83 4.36 22.37 -3.82
N GLY A 84 4.10 21.12 -3.44
CA GLY A 84 4.16 20.69 -2.05
C GLY A 84 5.55 20.87 -1.41
N ALA A 85 6.61 20.68 -2.18
CA ALA A 85 7.99 20.89 -1.71
C ALA A 85 8.34 22.36 -1.52
N THR A 86 7.81 23.26 -2.35
CA THR A 86 8.20 24.68 -2.42
C THR A 86 7.31 25.61 -1.60
N PHE A 87 6.06 25.24 -1.31
CA PHE A 87 5.17 26.07 -0.52
C PHE A 87 5.67 26.26 0.91
N ASN A 88 5.74 27.53 1.35
CA ASN A 88 6.00 27.87 2.75
C ASN A 88 4.77 27.69 3.64
N ASN A 89 3.56 27.76 3.07
CA ASN A 89 2.35 27.48 3.79
C ASN A 89 2.25 25.98 4.04
N LEU A 90 2.29 25.58 5.31
CA LEU A 90 2.35 24.19 5.76
C LEU A 90 1.11 23.37 5.34
N ILE A 91 -0.08 23.98 5.41
CA ILE A 91 -1.34 23.34 5.02
C ILE A 91 -1.34 23.07 3.52
N LEU A 92 -1.00 24.07 2.69
CA LEU A 92 -0.93 23.92 1.25
C LEU A 92 0.14 22.88 0.85
N SER A 93 1.30 22.89 1.52
CA SER A 93 2.34 21.87 1.30
C SER A 93 1.76 20.46 1.53
N CYS A 94 1.11 20.21 2.67
CA CYS A 94 0.50 18.92 2.98
C CYS A 94 -0.60 18.51 1.99
N VAL A 95 -1.43 19.47 1.55
CA VAL A 95 -2.47 19.21 0.54
C VAL A 95 -1.85 18.75 -0.78
N PHE A 96 -0.85 19.47 -1.31
CA PHE A 96 -0.21 19.09 -2.58
C PHE A 96 0.57 17.79 -2.48
N LEU A 97 1.26 17.52 -1.37
CA LEU A 97 1.93 16.25 -1.15
C LEU A 97 0.93 15.09 -1.01
N GLY A 98 -0.19 15.31 -0.33
CA GLY A 98 -1.29 14.33 -0.26
C GLY A 98 -1.86 14.01 -1.63
N LEU A 99 -2.09 15.02 -2.48
CA LEU A 99 -2.55 14.86 -3.86
C LEU A 99 -1.50 14.13 -4.73
N THR A 100 -0.20 14.45 -4.56
CA THR A 100 0.88 13.70 -5.22
C THR A 100 0.81 12.22 -4.91
N ASN A 101 0.80 11.91 -3.60
CA ASN A 101 0.77 10.54 -3.10
C ASN A 101 -0.46 9.79 -3.62
N GLN A 102 -1.65 10.39 -3.51
CA GLN A 102 -2.91 9.85 -4.02
C GLN A 102 -2.86 9.52 -5.50
N LEU A 103 -2.48 10.48 -6.35
CA LEU A 103 -2.49 10.30 -7.81
C LEU A 103 -1.46 9.26 -8.24
N PHE A 104 -0.23 9.37 -7.74
CA PHE A 104 0.83 8.45 -8.10
C PHE A 104 0.48 7.01 -7.68
N HIS A 105 0.01 6.78 -6.45
CA HIS A 105 -0.32 5.45 -5.96
C HIS A 105 -1.38 4.77 -6.80
N VAL A 106 -2.47 5.48 -7.11
CA VAL A 106 -3.58 4.92 -7.87
C VAL A 106 -3.17 4.62 -9.31
N VAL A 107 -2.46 5.56 -9.97
CA VAL A 107 -2.03 5.37 -11.36
C VAL A 107 -0.94 4.31 -11.46
N GLY A 108 0.08 4.37 -10.61
CA GLY A 108 1.17 3.39 -10.57
C GLY A 108 0.66 2.00 -10.23
N GLY A 109 -0.22 1.88 -9.24
CA GLY A 109 -0.88 0.64 -8.85
C GLY A 109 -1.72 0.04 -9.97
N LYS A 110 -2.50 0.86 -10.70
CA LYS A 110 -3.27 0.43 -11.87
C LYS A 110 -2.35 -0.10 -12.98
N ILE A 111 -1.32 0.65 -13.36
CA ILE A 111 -0.39 0.23 -14.42
C ILE A 111 0.33 -1.07 -14.02
N CYS A 112 0.81 -1.18 -12.79
CA CYS A 112 1.42 -2.42 -12.28
C CYS A 112 0.44 -3.59 -12.32
N THR A 113 -0.83 -3.38 -11.95
CA THR A 113 -1.87 -4.42 -12.01
C THR A 113 -2.11 -4.89 -13.44
N ASN A 114 -2.25 -3.97 -14.40
CA ASN A 114 -2.48 -4.30 -15.81
C ASN A 114 -1.33 -5.12 -16.41
N PHE A 115 -0.09 -4.85 -16.01
CA PHE A 115 1.07 -5.61 -16.47
C PHE A 115 1.33 -6.89 -15.66
N SER A 116 0.65 -7.09 -14.55
CA SER A 116 0.80 -8.24 -13.64
C SER A 116 -0.07 -9.43 -14.02
N THR A 117 -0.24 -9.70 -15.31
CA THR A 117 -1.11 -10.78 -15.81
C THR A 117 -0.84 -12.11 -15.09
N ASN A 118 -1.78 -12.53 -14.24
CA ASN A 118 -1.77 -13.79 -13.46
C ASN A 118 -0.61 -13.97 -12.45
N LYS A 119 0.20 -12.94 -12.19
CA LYS A 119 1.31 -12.99 -11.23
C LYS A 119 1.19 -11.87 -10.20
N ALA A 120 1.43 -12.21 -8.93
CA ALA A 120 1.34 -11.27 -7.82
C ALA A 120 2.69 -10.64 -7.42
N TRP A 121 3.83 -11.23 -7.81
CA TRP A 121 5.15 -10.72 -7.40
C TRP A 121 5.42 -9.30 -7.87
N HIS A 122 4.86 -8.87 -9.02
CA HIS A 122 4.95 -7.49 -9.49
C HIS A 122 4.29 -6.50 -8.52
N LEU A 123 3.09 -6.87 -8.03
CA LEU A 123 2.36 -6.08 -7.04
C LEU A 123 3.13 -6.06 -5.72
N GLY A 124 3.67 -7.22 -5.31
CA GLY A 124 4.54 -7.33 -4.14
C GLY A 124 5.75 -6.39 -4.21
N LEU A 125 6.44 -6.35 -5.35
CA LEU A 125 7.58 -5.45 -5.58
C LEU A 125 7.15 -3.98 -5.51
N PHE A 126 6.06 -3.61 -6.18
CA PHE A 126 5.55 -2.24 -6.20
C PHE A 126 5.25 -1.73 -4.79
N VAL A 127 4.49 -2.49 -4.00
CA VAL A 127 4.09 -2.06 -2.65
C VAL A 127 5.20 -2.20 -1.61
N SER A 128 6.23 -3.01 -1.87
CA SER A 128 7.37 -3.17 -0.95
C SER A 128 8.26 -1.93 -0.94
N LEU A 129 8.56 -1.37 -2.11
CA LEU A 129 9.43 -0.21 -2.21
C LEU A 129 8.79 1.05 -1.62
N GLY A 130 7.46 1.21 -1.66
CA GLY A 130 6.76 2.24 -0.91
C GLY A 130 7.02 2.16 0.60
N ALA A 131 7.03 0.96 1.19
CA ALA A 131 7.34 0.80 2.61
C ALA A 131 8.78 1.25 2.97
N VAL A 132 9.73 1.02 2.06
CA VAL A 132 11.11 1.56 2.22
C VAL A 132 11.09 3.08 2.17
N GLY A 133 10.36 3.67 1.22
CA GLY A 133 10.22 5.12 1.10
C GLY A 133 9.63 5.76 2.36
N LEU A 134 8.55 5.17 2.90
CA LEU A 134 7.95 5.59 4.17
C LEU A 134 8.95 5.55 5.33
N MET A 135 9.69 4.46 5.47
CA MET A 135 10.70 4.31 6.54
C MET A 135 11.81 5.35 6.41
N LEU A 136 12.34 5.56 5.21
CA LEU A 136 13.38 6.56 4.98
C LEU A 136 12.87 7.98 5.23
N GLY A 137 11.70 8.34 4.70
CA GLY A 137 11.11 9.67 4.86
C GLY A 137 10.79 10.01 6.31
N SER A 138 10.29 9.06 7.09
CA SER A 138 9.92 9.29 8.48
C SER A 138 11.10 9.41 9.42
N ASN A 139 12.21 8.71 9.16
CA ASN A 139 13.32 8.63 10.13
C ASN A 139 14.53 9.51 9.77
N PHE A 140 14.63 9.94 8.51
CA PHE A 140 15.80 10.72 8.03
C PHE A 140 15.39 12.11 7.51
N SER A 141 14.32 12.70 8.04
CA SER A 141 13.77 13.99 7.61
C SER A 141 14.70 15.21 7.80
N ASN A 142 15.81 15.04 8.49
CA ASN A 142 16.84 16.08 8.67
C ASN A 142 17.90 16.12 7.55
N CYS A 143 17.92 15.13 6.66
CA CYS A 143 18.90 15.03 5.58
C CYS A 143 18.39 15.67 4.29
N THR A 144 18.71 16.93 4.03
CA THR A 144 18.24 17.70 2.86
C THR A 144 18.55 17.03 1.51
N PHE A 145 19.63 16.26 1.43
CA PHE A 145 19.99 15.48 0.24
C PHE A 145 18.91 14.44 -0.09
N LEU A 146 18.32 13.78 0.93
CA LEU A 146 17.23 12.83 0.79
C LEU A 146 15.88 13.50 0.44
N PHE A 147 15.84 14.79 0.22
CA PHE A 147 14.67 15.53 -0.22
C PHE A 147 14.80 16.01 -1.67
N ILE A 148 15.85 16.76 -1.97
CA ILE A 148 16.01 17.41 -3.28
C ILE A 148 16.29 16.39 -4.39
N VAL A 149 17.25 15.49 -4.14
CA VAL A 149 17.67 14.50 -5.14
C VAL A 149 16.50 13.56 -5.53
N PRO A 150 15.72 12.99 -4.60
CA PRO A 150 14.55 12.18 -4.94
C PRO A 150 13.49 12.92 -5.78
N ILE A 151 13.24 14.22 -5.56
CA ILE A 151 12.30 14.98 -6.39
C ILE A 151 12.75 15.03 -7.84
N ILE A 152 14.04 15.26 -8.08
CA ILE A 152 14.61 15.28 -9.43
C ILE A 152 14.47 13.89 -10.07
N PHE A 153 14.88 12.83 -9.36
CA PHE A 153 14.76 11.46 -9.87
C PHE A 153 13.31 11.06 -10.12
N TYR A 154 12.39 11.41 -9.22
CA TYR A 154 10.96 11.18 -9.39
C TYR A 154 10.46 11.82 -10.70
N SER A 155 10.80 13.07 -10.93
CA SER A 155 10.37 13.81 -12.14
C SER A 155 10.92 13.16 -13.40
N VAL A 156 12.23 12.85 -13.43
CA VAL A 156 12.89 12.22 -14.59
C VAL A 156 12.31 10.84 -14.87
N LEU A 157 12.11 10.01 -13.85
CA LEU A 157 11.58 8.65 -14.02
C LEU A 157 10.12 8.65 -14.46
N ILE A 158 9.27 9.60 -14.00
CA ILE A 158 7.90 9.74 -14.51
C ILE A 158 7.91 10.10 -16.00
N ILE A 159 8.75 11.03 -16.41
CA ILE A 159 8.88 11.37 -17.85
C ILE A 159 9.28 10.11 -18.65
N LEU A 160 10.23 9.33 -18.13
CA LEU A 160 10.65 8.07 -18.75
C LEU A 160 9.48 7.07 -18.85
N VAL A 161 8.68 6.92 -17.78
CA VAL A 161 7.47 6.07 -17.82
C VAL A 161 6.50 6.59 -18.89
N CYS A 162 6.25 7.89 -18.95
CA CYS A 162 5.34 8.47 -19.95
C CYS A 162 5.83 8.25 -21.40
N LEU A 163 7.14 8.18 -21.64
CA LEU A 163 7.70 7.84 -22.94
C LEU A 163 7.56 6.34 -23.28
N LEU A 164 7.76 5.50 -22.29
CA LEU A 164 7.70 4.05 -22.45
C LEU A 164 6.28 3.48 -22.44
N TYR A 165 5.42 3.98 -21.57
CA TYR A 165 4.05 3.49 -21.39
C TYR A 165 3.17 3.90 -22.58
N LYS A 166 2.35 2.99 -23.06
CA LYS A 166 1.29 3.27 -24.04
C LYS A 166 -0.03 3.12 -23.34
N GLU A 167 -0.81 4.20 -23.31
CA GLU A 167 -2.18 4.17 -22.81
C GLU A 167 -3.00 3.19 -23.64
N GLU A 168 -3.72 2.30 -22.99
CA GLU A 168 -4.59 1.35 -23.67
C GLU A 168 -5.80 2.10 -24.26
N LYS A 169 -5.99 1.97 -25.57
CA LYS A 169 -7.25 2.41 -26.20
C LYS A 169 -8.39 1.58 -25.64
N ILE A 170 -9.55 2.21 -25.39
CA ILE A 170 -10.76 1.55 -24.95
C ILE A 170 -11.21 0.59 -26.06
N ILE A 171 -10.73 -0.64 -26.02
CA ILE A 171 -11.34 -1.72 -26.77
C ILE A 171 -12.51 -2.18 -25.87
N GLN A 172 -13.74 -1.94 -26.33
CA GLN A 172 -14.91 -2.54 -25.71
C GLN A 172 -14.86 -4.06 -26.00
N ILE A 173 -14.06 -4.77 -25.21
CA ILE A 173 -14.15 -6.23 -25.18
C ILE A 173 -15.41 -6.54 -24.39
N GLU A 174 -16.44 -7.06 -25.07
CA GLU A 174 -17.58 -7.67 -24.39
C GLU A 174 -17.04 -8.76 -23.45
N LEU A 175 -17.12 -8.49 -22.16
CA LEU A 175 -16.74 -9.49 -21.17
C LEU A 175 -17.78 -10.62 -21.17
N PRO A 176 -17.33 -11.87 -20.96
CA PRO A 176 -18.26 -12.94 -20.63
C PRO A 176 -19.13 -12.49 -19.45
N VAL A 177 -20.44 -12.72 -19.55
CA VAL A 177 -21.43 -12.36 -18.53
C VAL A 177 -20.92 -12.84 -17.17
N ASP A 178 -20.79 -11.88 -16.26
CA ASP A 178 -20.25 -12.12 -14.93
C ASP A 178 -21.19 -13.06 -14.15
N LYS A 179 -20.78 -14.30 -13.97
CA LYS A 179 -21.58 -15.34 -13.28
C LYS A 179 -21.71 -15.08 -11.78
N ILE A 180 -20.94 -14.15 -11.23
CA ILE A 180 -20.96 -13.84 -9.80
C ILE A 180 -22.11 -12.86 -9.52
N LYS A 181 -23.01 -13.21 -8.60
CA LYS A 181 -24.06 -12.29 -8.14
C LYS A 181 -23.43 -11.00 -7.57
N VAL A 182 -23.98 -9.84 -7.94
CA VAL A 182 -23.47 -8.51 -7.52
C VAL A 182 -23.33 -8.41 -6.01
N SER A 183 -24.29 -8.93 -5.23
CA SER A 183 -24.21 -8.94 -3.76
C SER A 183 -22.98 -9.69 -3.24
N LYS A 184 -22.64 -10.85 -3.80
CA LYS A 184 -21.44 -11.61 -3.40
C LYS A 184 -20.14 -10.88 -3.72
N LYS A 185 -20.11 -10.14 -4.84
CA LYS A 185 -18.98 -9.26 -5.18
C LYS A 185 -18.79 -8.17 -4.15
N ILE A 186 -19.88 -7.44 -3.82
CA ILE A 186 -19.83 -6.36 -2.84
C ILE A 186 -19.31 -6.88 -1.49
N PHE A 187 -19.84 -7.99 -0.99
CA PHE A 187 -19.37 -8.60 0.24
C PHE A 187 -17.89 -9.01 0.17
N ALA A 188 -17.45 -9.56 -0.95
CA ALA A 188 -16.04 -9.94 -1.13
C ALA A 188 -15.11 -8.71 -1.10
N VAL A 189 -15.52 -7.60 -1.73
CA VAL A 189 -14.78 -6.31 -1.67
C VAL A 189 -14.72 -5.80 -0.23
N ILE A 190 -15.85 -5.78 0.48
CA ILE A 190 -15.92 -5.33 1.89
C ILE A 190 -14.99 -6.19 2.77
N PHE A 191 -14.99 -7.51 2.61
CA PHE A 191 -14.10 -8.38 3.39
C PHE A 191 -12.62 -8.09 3.11
N LEU A 192 -12.22 -7.86 1.85
CA LEU A 192 -10.82 -7.52 1.56
C LEU A 192 -10.41 -6.16 2.12
N VAL A 193 -11.30 -5.16 2.05
CA VAL A 193 -11.08 -3.86 2.68
C VAL A 193 -10.93 -4.01 4.20
N LEU A 194 -11.80 -4.82 4.83
CA LEU A 194 -11.74 -5.12 6.27
C LEU A 194 -10.45 -5.84 6.65
N VAL A 195 -9.99 -6.80 5.85
CA VAL A 195 -8.69 -7.49 6.08
C VAL A 195 -7.53 -6.50 6.09
N VAL A 196 -7.53 -5.54 5.16
CA VAL A 196 -6.47 -4.52 5.11
C VAL A 196 -6.56 -3.56 6.29
N PHE A 197 -7.76 -3.13 6.65
CA PHE A 197 -8.01 -2.32 7.84
C PHE A 197 -7.51 -3.01 9.11
N ILE A 198 -7.92 -4.27 9.35
CA ILE A 198 -7.51 -5.07 10.51
C ILE A 198 -5.99 -5.21 10.58
N ARG A 199 -5.35 -5.56 9.44
CA ARG A 199 -3.89 -5.66 9.37
C ARG A 199 -3.19 -4.35 9.73
N SER A 200 -3.71 -3.24 9.22
CA SER A 200 -3.16 -1.91 9.49
C SER A 200 -3.31 -1.54 10.97
N PHE A 201 -4.45 -1.85 11.55
CA PHE A 201 -4.72 -1.68 12.97
C PHE A 201 -3.78 -2.54 13.82
N VAL A 202 -3.71 -3.86 13.58
CA VAL A 202 -2.81 -4.76 14.30
C VAL A 202 -1.36 -4.31 14.18
N GLY A 203 -0.91 -3.97 12.97
CA GLY A 203 0.45 -3.48 12.76
C GLY A 203 0.79 -2.22 13.54
N LYS A 204 -0.21 -1.42 13.96
CA LYS A 204 0.00 -0.21 14.77
C LYS A 204 -0.04 -0.48 16.27
N ILE A 205 -0.85 -1.44 16.72
CA ILE A 205 -0.95 -1.78 18.14
C ILE A 205 0.10 -2.80 18.62
N ILE A 206 0.95 -3.32 17.73
CA ILE A 206 2.05 -4.21 18.14
C ILE A 206 2.89 -3.52 19.20
N HIS A 207 2.98 -4.14 20.37
CA HIS A 207 3.86 -3.72 21.44
C HIS A 207 5.25 -4.31 21.24
N TYR A 208 6.28 -3.53 21.55
CA TYR A 208 7.66 -3.98 21.49
C TYR A 208 8.31 -3.74 22.85
N ASP A 209 8.72 -4.80 23.51
CA ASP A 209 9.43 -4.73 24.80
C ASP A 209 10.91 -4.33 24.67
N PHE A 210 11.29 -3.80 23.50
CA PHE A 210 12.64 -3.37 23.18
C PHE A 210 12.74 -1.85 23.05
N GLU A 211 13.90 -1.31 23.40
CA GLU A 211 14.20 0.09 23.10
C GLU A 211 14.10 0.36 21.59
N MET A 212 13.27 1.30 21.23
CA MET A 212 13.04 1.72 19.83
C MET A 212 14.19 2.59 19.32
N ASN A 213 15.36 1.98 19.11
CA ASN A 213 16.48 2.65 18.47
C ASN A 213 16.33 2.67 16.94
N ILE A 214 17.11 3.52 16.27
CA ILE A 214 17.05 3.69 14.81
C ILE A 214 17.31 2.39 14.06
N THR A 215 18.18 1.52 14.56
CA THR A 215 18.50 0.23 13.95
C THR A 215 17.27 -0.68 13.95
N PHE A 216 16.55 -0.74 15.07
CA PHE A 216 15.32 -1.53 15.18
C PHE A 216 14.23 -1.03 14.23
N ILE A 217 14.02 0.29 14.18
CA ILE A 217 13.03 0.92 13.28
C ILE A 217 13.36 0.62 11.81
N VAL A 218 14.63 0.71 11.43
CA VAL A 218 15.08 0.39 10.06
C VAL A 218 14.85 -1.09 9.74
N LEU A 219 15.17 -1.99 10.67
CA LEU A 219 14.94 -3.44 10.48
C LEU A 219 13.45 -3.78 10.38
N LEU A 220 12.57 -3.13 11.16
CA LEU A 220 11.11 -3.28 11.01
C LEU A 220 10.62 -2.80 9.64
N GLY A 221 11.12 -1.66 9.15
CA GLY A 221 10.80 -1.13 7.83
C GLY A 221 11.22 -2.08 6.71
N ILE A 222 12.44 -2.63 6.78
CA ILE A 222 12.95 -3.62 5.85
C ILE A 222 12.14 -4.92 5.94
N SER A 223 11.80 -5.40 7.13
CA SER A 223 10.98 -6.59 7.35
C SER A 223 9.58 -6.41 6.75
N SER A 224 8.96 -5.25 6.92
CA SER A 224 7.67 -4.93 6.31
C SER A 224 7.75 -4.94 4.78
N ALA A 225 8.77 -4.32 4.20
CA ALA A 225 9.00 -4.31 2.76
C ALA A 225 9.24 -5.73 2.22
N PHE A 226 10.10 -6.50 2.89
CA PHE A 226 10.39 -7.88 2.50
C PHE A 226 9.14 -8.77 2.58
N GLY A 227 8.31 -8.63 3.62
CA GLY A 227 7.05 -9.35 3.75
C GLY A 227 6.10 -9.09 2.57
N LYS A 228 5.98 -7.82 2.14
CA LYS A 228 5.18 -7.45 0.96
C LYS A 228 5.74 -8.06 -0.32
N PHE A 229 7.06 -8.01 -0.53
CA PHE A 229 7.67 -8.60 -1.72
C PHE A 229 7.50 -10.12 -1.75
N ILE A 230 7.90 -10.81 -0.68
CA ILE A 230 7.85 -12.27 -0.61
C ILE A 230 6.41 -12.80 -0.67
N GLY A 231 5.43 -12.05 -0.15
CA GLY A 231 4.01 -12.38 -0.25
C GLY A 231 3.54 -12.50 -1.70
N GLY A 232 3.97 -11.60 -2.58
CA GLY A 232 3.70 -11.70 -4.00
C GLY A 232 4.35 -12.93 -4.66
N VAL A 233 5.61 -13.23 -4.29
CA VAL A 233 6.34 -14.40 -4.80
C VAL A 233 5.72 -15.71 -4.31
N LEU A 234 5.41 -15.82 -3.02
CA LEU A 234 4.79 -17.01 -2.43
C LEU A 234 3.42 -17.29 -3.03
N LYS A 235 2.63 -16.24 -3.32
CA LYS A 235 1.34 -16.39 -4.02
C LYS A 235 1.51 -16.97 -5.43
N ASP A 236 2.60 -16.68 -6.11
CA ASP A 236 2.85 -17.21 -7.46
C ASP A 236 3.33 -18.67 -7.45
N LEU A 237 3.90 -19.13 -6.34
CA LEU A 237 4.37 -20.50 -6.13
C LEU A 237 3.32 -21.40 -5.48
N PHE A 238 2.45 -20.83 -4.64
CA PHE A 238 1.49 -21.57 -3.84
C PHE A 238 0.08 -20.97 -3.94
N GLU A 239 -0.92 -21.73 -3.51
CA GLU A 239 -2.30 -21.23 -3.42
C GLU A 239 -2.40 -20.10 -2.37
N SER A 240 -3.08 -19.00 -2.74
CA SER A 240 -3.25 -17.82 -1.87
C SER A 240 -3.74 -18.19 -0.46
N MET A 241 -4.67 -19.15 -0.36
CA MET A 241 -5.23 -19.57 0.93
C MET A 241 -4.19 -20.21 1.84
N LYS A 242 -3.36 -21.10 1.31
CA LYS A 242 -2.30 -21.75 2.09
C LYS A 242 -1.28 -20.75 2.60
N VAL A 243 -0.85 -19.82 1.72
CA VAL A 243 0.11 -18.78 2.09
C VAL A 243 -0.42 -17.91 3.21
N ILE A 244 -1.66 -17.42 3.10
CA ILE A 244 -2.27 -16.54 4.09
C ILE A 244 -2.55 -17.27 5.40
N PHE A 245 -3.10 -18.48 5.32
CA PHE A 245 -3.41 -19.26 6.51
C PHE A 245 -2.16 -19.51 7.37
N ILE A 246 -1.09 -20.00 6.74
CA ILE A 246 0.16 -20.28 7.44
C ILE A 246 0.78 -18.97 7.97
N SER A 247 0.86 -17.93 7.16
CA SER A 247 1.49 -16.67 7.56
C SER A 247 0.75 -15.98 8.71
N LEU A 248 -0.58 -15.95 8.69
CA LEU A 248 -1.37 -15.29 9.75
C LEU A 248 -1.40 -16.09 11.04
N ILE A 249 -1.46 -17.42 10.98
CA ILE A 249 -1.38 -18.26 12.21
C ILE A 249 -0.01 -18.10 12.87
N LEU A 250 1.09 -18.22 12.11
CA LEU A 250 2.43 -18.04 12.66
C LEU A 250 2.64 -16.63 13.19
N CYS A 251 2.12 -15.62 12.49
CA CYS A 251 2.14 -14.25 12.98
C CYS A 251 1.41 -14.09 14.31
N GLY A 252 0.19 -14.64 14.43
CA GLY A 252 -0.59 -14.60 15.67
C GLY A 252 0.14 -15.26 16.84
N ILE A 253 0.75 -16.42 16.62
CA ILE A 253 1.55 -17.13 17.66
C ILE A 253 2.72 -16.25 18.11
N ILE A 254 3.45 -15.65 17.17
CA ILE A 254 4.59 -14.77 17.50
C ILE A 254 4.13 -13.56 18.29
N LEU A 255 3.09 -12.87 17.86
CA LEU A 255 2.61 -11.65 18.49
C LEU A 255 2.01 -11.87 19.90
N ILE A 256 1.57 -13.08 20.22
CA ILE A 256 0.92 -13.39 21.51
C ILE A 256 1.90 -13.99 22.52
N PHE A 257 2.82 -14.84 22.05
CA PHE A 257 3.63 -15.67 22.95
C PHE A 257 5.14 -15.40 22.86
N LEU A 258 5.60 -14.71 21.82
CA LEU A 258 7.03 -14.58 21.49
C LEU A 258 7.43 -13.13 21.16
N ASP A 259 6.63 -12.17 21.62
CA ASP A 259 6.80 -10.72 21.37
C ASP A 259 8.06 -10.14 22.04
N ASN A 260 8.59 -10.81 23.05
CA ASN A 260 9.83 -10.45 23.72
C ASN A 260 11.11 -10.87 22.97
N ILE A 261 11.00 -11.63 21.88
CA ILE A 261 12.15 -12.10 21.09
C ILE A 261 12.31 -11.25 19.84
N PHE A 262 13.32 -10.40 19.81
CA PHE A 262 13.63 -9.44 18.73
C PHE A 262 13.51 -10.03 17.31
N ILE A 263 14.19 -11.15 17.05
CA ILE A 263 14.20 -11.78 15.71
C ILE A 263 12.80 -12.28 15.34
N LEU A 264 12.03 -12.81 16.30
CA LEU A 264 10.68 -13.28 16.04
C LEU A 264 9.71 -12.13 15.76
N MET A 265 9.90 -10.97 16.37
CA MET A 265 9.12 -9.77 16.05
C MET A 265 9.38 -9.25 14.64
N LEU A 266 10.63 -9.32 14.15
CA LEU A 266 10.92 -9.05 12.74
C LEU A 266 10.22 -10.05 11.83
N LEU A 267 10.23 -11.33 12.18
CA LEU A 267 9.52 -12.38 11.46
C LEU A 267 7.99 -12.15 11.49
N GLY A 268 7.42 -11.81 12.64
CA GLY A 268 6.01 -11.43 12.78
C GLY A 268 5.63 -10.28 11.84
N THR A 269 6.49 -9.26 11.75
CA THR A 269 6.33 -8.13 10.83
C THR A 269 6.38 -8.57 9.36
N ILE A 270 7.24 -9.51 9.00
CA ILE A 270 7.26 -10.09 7.65
C ILE A 270 5.94 -10.81 7.39
N LEU A 271 5.52 -11.70 8.30
CA LEU A 271 4.36 -12.57 8.13
C LEU A 271 3.04 -11.79 7.98
N ILE A 272 2.81 -10.74 8.75
CA ILE A 272 1.59 -9.93 8.65
C ILE A 272 1.52 -9.19 7.29
N ASN A 273 2.66 -8.80 6.74
CA ASN A 273 2.75 -8.07 5.48
C ASN A 273 2.65 -8.96 4.23
N ILE A 274 2.81 -10.28 4.33
CA ILE A 274 2.63 -11.24 3.23
C ILE A 274 1.25 -11.10 2.58
N SER A 275 0.21 -10.85 3.35
CA SER A 275 -1.17 -10.77 2.85
C SER A 275 -1.43 -9.59 1.90
N MET A 276 -0.59 -8.53 1.92
CA MET A 276 -0.87 -7.28 1.19
C MET A 276 -0.97 -7.43 -0.34
N PRO A 277 0.03 -7.95 -1.06
CA PRO A 277 -0.08 -8.14 -2.50
C PRO A 277 -1.13 -9.17 -2.87
N ILE A 278 -1.39 -10.14 -2.00
CA ILE A 278 -2.38 -11.19 -2.22
C ILE A 278 -3.80 -10.60 -2.19
N THR A 279 -4.10 -9.73 -1.22
CA THR A 279 -5.42 -9.07 -1.14
C THR A 279 -5.70 -8.24 -2.39
N LEU A 280 -4.73 -7.46 -2.87
CA LEU A 280 -4.87 -6.69 -4.11
C LEU A 280 -5.05 -7.59 -5.33
N PHE A 281 -4.27 -8.66 -5.44
CA PHE A 281 -4.37 -9.61 -6.53
C PHE A 281 -5.75 -10.30 -6.58
N GLU A 282 -6.27 -10.76 -5.43
CA GLU A 282 -7.58 -11.41 -5.38
C GLU A 282 -8.74 -10.40 -5.62
N LEU A 283 -8.60 -9.14 -5.18
CA LEU A 283 -9.57 -8.10 -5.47
C LEU A 283 -9.67 -7.81 -6.98
N ASN A 284 -8.53 -7.72 -7.67
CA ASN A 284 -8.52 -7.48 -9.12
C ASN A 284 -9.15 -8.63 -9.93
N LYS A 285 -9.16 -9.84 -9.40
CA LYS A 285 -9.89 -10.96 -10.01
C LYS A 285 -11.41 -10.84 -9.84
N ILE A 286 -11.88 -10.34 -8.68
CA ILE A 286 -13.31 -10.16 -8.39
C ILE A 286 -13.88 -8.98 -9.15
N ASN A 287 -13.12 -7.89 -9.24
CA ASN A 287 -13.55 -6.64 -9.82
C ASN A 287 -12.60 -6.19 -10.96
N PRO A 288 -12.55 -6.94 -12.06
CA PRO A 288 -11.69 -6.61 -13.20
C PRO A 288 -12.13 -5.29 -13.86
N LYS A 289 -11.23 -4.64 -14.58
CA LYS A 289 -11.40 -3.34 -15.24
C LYS A 289 -11.56 -2.13 -14.29
N HIS A 290 -11.44 -2.33 -13.00
CA HIS A 290 -11.50 -1.28 -11.98
C HIS A 290 -10.22 -1.28 -11.12
N GLU A 291 -9.05 -1.44 -11.78
CA GLU A 291 -7.76 -1.63 -11.10
C GLU A 291 -7.36 -0.42 -10.27
N GLY A 292 -7.67 0.81 -10.76
CA GLY A 292 -7.46 2.04 -10.01
C GLY A 292 -8.34 2.14 -8.76
N LEU A 293 -9.64 1.84 -8.90
CA LEU A 293 -10.57 1.78 -7.77
C LEU A 293 -10.16 0.70 -6.77
N ASN A 294 -9.80 -0.50 -7.25
CA ASN A 294 -9.40 -1.61 -6.39
C ASN A 294 -8.16 -1.27 -5.56
N PHE A 295 -7.15 -0.67 -6.19
CA PHE A 295 -5.97 -0.20 -5.48
C PHE A 295 -6.34 0.85 -4.44
N GLY A 296 -7.14 1.85 -4.85
CA GLY A 296 -7.57 2.93 -3.98
C GLY A 296 -8.37 2.47 -2.76
N LEU A 297 -9.29 1.50 -2.93
CA LEU A 297 -10.08 0.93 -1.83
C LEU A 297 -9.21 0.27 -0.76
N LEU A 298 -8.23 -0.53 -1.18
CA LEU A 298 -7.34 -1.19 -0.22
C LEU A 298 -6.38 -0.19 0.44
N ALA A 299 -5.88 0.79 -0.30
CA ALA A 299 -5.04 1.83 0.26
C ALA A 299 -5.81 2.73 1.25
N ALA A 300 -7.06 3.07 0.93
CA ALA A 300 -7.91 3.87 1.83
C ALA A 300 -8.16 3.19 3.18
N ALA A 301 -8.18 1.85 3.21
CA ALA A 301 -8.37 1.09 4.45
C ALA A 301 -7.18 1.17 5.41
N LEU A 302 -5.99 1.55 4.93
CA LEU A 302 -4.78 1.64 5.76
C LEU A 302 -4.89 2.76 6.80
N PHE A 303 -5.34 3.94 6.40
CA PHE A 303 -5.36 5.10 7.29
C PHE A 303 -6.29 4.95 8.50
N PRO A 304 -7.57 4.54 8.36
CA PRO A 304 -8.44 4.33 9.51
C PRO A 304 -7.89 3.27 10.48
N GLY A 305 -7.25 2.21 9.97
CA GLY A 305 -6.62 1.19 10.81
C GLY A 305 -5.47 1.76 11.63
N VAL A 306 -4.57 2.55 11.02
CA VAL A 306 -3.48 3.25 11.74
C VAL A 306 -4.05 4.26 12.72
N ALA A 307 -5.01 5.08 12.31
CA ALA A 307 -5.60 6.13 13.16
C ALA A 307 -6.26 5.54 14.40
N LEU A 308 -7.03 4.47 14.24
CA LEU A 308 -7.64 3.77 15.36
C LEU A 308 -6.59 3.16 16.28
N GLY A 309 -5.52 2.56 15.73
CA GLY A 309 -4.43 1.98 16.53
C GLY A 309 -3.61 3.03 17.29
N LEU A 310 -3.58 4.30 16.85
CA LEU A 310 -2.95 5.40 17.58
C LEU A 310 -3.76 5.87 18.79
N ILE A 311 -5.09 5.75 18.73
CA ILE A 311 -6.01 6.19 19.79
C ILE A 311 -6.25 5.06 20.81
N TYR A 312 -6.01 3.81 20.41
CA TYR A 312 -6.33 2.64 21.21
C TYR A 312 -5.32 2.47 22.34
N GLU A 313 -5.81 2.60 23.60
CA GLU A 313 -5.12 2.21 24.82
C GLU A 313 -5.56 0.79 25.18
N TYR A 314 -4.62 -0.15 25.31
CA TYR A 314 -4.93 -1.55 25.53
C TYR A 314 -4.28 -2.12 26.80
N GLU A 315 -5.00 -3.04 27.46
CA GLU A 315 -4.45 -3.96 28.46
C GLU A 315 -3.93 -5.22 27.78
N ILE A 316 -2.92 -5.87 28.35
CA ILE A 316 -2.24 -7.05 27.78
C ILE A 316 -3.23 -8.16 27.39
N ILE A 317 -4.23 -8.44 28.23
CA ILE A 317 -5.23 -9.49 27.97
C ILE A 317 -6.09 -9.13 26.75
N SER A 318 -6.51 -7.88 26.64
CA SER A 318 -7.29 -7.42 25.47
C SER A 318 -6.48 -7.45 24.18
N TYR A 319 -5.16 -7.19 24.23
CA TYR A 319 -4.27 -7.29 23.08
C TYR A 319 -4.28 -8.68 22.44
N SER A 320 -4.03 -9.73 23.24
CA SER A 320 -3.99 -11.12 22.74
C SER A 320 -5.33 -11.54 22.11
N ILE A 321 -6.45 -11.20 22.74
CA ILE A 321 -7.79 -11.46 22.20
C ILE A 321 -7.99 -10.75 20.87
N PHE A 322 -7.59 -9.48 20.77
CA PHE A 322 -7.69 -8.71 19.52
C PHE A 322 -6.87 -9.33 18.40
N VAL A 323 -5.64 -9.76 18.68
CA VAL A 323 -4.78 -10.40 17.69
C VAL A 323 -5.44 -11.68 17.17
N VAL A 324 -5.96 -12.54 18.06
CA VAL A 324 -6.67 -13.78 17.65
C VAL A 324 -7.86 -13.46 16.76
N ILE A 325 -8.74 -12.56 17.20
CA ILE A 325 -9.94 -12.17 16.42
C ILE A 325 -9.53 -11.60 15.07
N ALA A 326 -8.53 -10.72 15.03
CA ALA A 326 -8.03 -10.11 13.81
C ALA A 326 -7.49 -11.14 12.80
N MET A 327 -6.72 -12.12 13.27
CA MET A 327 -6.20 -13.20 12.43
C MET A 327 -7.33 -14.08 11.89
N LEU A 328 -8.28 -14.48 12.73
CA LEU A 328 -9.44 -15.32 12.33
C LEU A 328 -10.33 -14.60 11.32
N LEU A 329 -10.65 -13.31 11.54
CA LEU A 329 -11.44 -12.50 10.61
C LEU A 329 -10.71 -12.33 9.27
N SER A 330 -9.40 -12.13 9.29
CA SER A 330 -8.60 -12.00 8.07
C SER A 330 -8.57 -13.30 7.27
N ILE A 331 -8.38 -14.45 7.95
CA ILE A 331 -8.41 -15.78 7.30
C ILE A 331 -9.81 -16.04 6.71
N TYR A 332 -10.86 -15.79 7.48
CA TYR A 332 -12.22 -16.00 7.00
C TYR A 332 -12.58 -15.10 5.81
N GLY A 333 -12.22 -13.81 5.87
CA GLY A 333 -12.48 -12.86 4.80
C GLY A 333 -11.86 -13.31 3.48
N ILE A 334 -10.58 -13.73 3.52
CA ILE A 334 -9.89 -14.21 2.32
C ILE A 334 -10.43 -15.57 1.84
N TYR A 335 -10.77 -16.47 2.75
CA TYR A 335 -11.44 -17.73 2.41
C TYR A 335 -12.75 -17.47 1.64
N TYR A 336 -13.59 -16.56 2.15
CA TYR A 336 -14.84 -16.18 1.49
C TYR A 336 -14.60 -15.66 0.07
N VAL A 337 -13.64 -14.75 -0.09
CA VAL A 337 -13.26 -14.16 -1.37
C VAL A 337 -12.82 -15.22 -2.37
N MET A 338 -11.98 -16.14 -1.94
CA MET A 338 -11.49 -17.22 -2.82
C MET A 338 -12.60 -18.20 -3.21
N ARG A 339 -13.57 -18.45 -2.32
CA ARG A 339 -14.77 -19.25 -2.63
C ARG A 339 -15.63 -18.54 -3.71
N VAL A 340 -15.82 -17.23 -3.58
CA VAL A 340 -16.53 -16.42 -4.58
C VAL A 340 -15.81 -16.46 -5.92
N ASN A 341 -14.49 -16.34 -5.95
CA ASN A 341 -13.67 -16.42 -7.16
C ASN A 341 -13.76 -17.80 -7.86
N LYS A 342 -13.89 -18.89 -7.10
CA LYS A 342 -14.07 -20.24 -7.66
C LYS A 342 -15.46 -20.46 -8.26
N CYS A 343 -16.49 -19.83 -7.70
CA CYS A 343 -17.86 -19.94 -8.21
C CYS A 343 -18.11 -19.14 -9.49
N GLY A 344 -17.23 -18.23 -9.86
CA GLY A 344 -17.29 -17.42 -11.07
C GLY A 344 -16.62 -18.05 -12.30
N LYS A 345 -15.86 -19.11 -12.08
CA LYS A 345 -15.25 -19.92 -13.14
C LYS A 345 -16.18 -21.08 -13.54
#